data_cf1fbff78def11b6765198fa162fd5ee
#
_entry.id   cf1fbff78def11b6765198fa162fd5ee
#
_cell.length_a   1.000
_cell.length_b   1.000
_cell.length_c   1.000
_cell.angle_alpha   90.00
_cell.angle_beta   90.00
_cell.angle_gamma   90.00
#
_symmetry.space_group_name_H-M   'P 1'
#
loop_
_entity.id
_entity.type
_entity.pdbx_description
1 polymer ?
#
loop_
_entity_poly.entity_id
_entity_poly.type
_entity_poly.pdbx_seq_one_letter_code
_entity_poly.pdbx_strand_id
1 'polypeptide(L)'
;MEFVQFINATLEPAGRLNYFQGAFAAAKSFTNRSGERFLEKYLPRGCTAEECMKLRSSHGPFSSEDVSKYFDIAVAAEGGAVIVSDLKKLEAPEFTSWKKFLTGSHYPFDTPMTIYPHAHAFNGGILAGNDITTDIPGLYAAGESMGGCHGANRMGGNAIMAAQVFGKLSANAAADYAKARGNTDDVTSEESLAMIEQACYSKERQGKMPPEKAMEAVQKIVQKAAFLERTEEKLNEGIRSLERLREAYAPMAFLDTPQAASAFSTYNAVCSALLMLTAMRERRETRGAHLRLDYPEKTDGNMRYVTFRPSGEVAFGPVR
;
A
#
# COMPACT_ATOMS: atom_id res chain seq x y z
N MET A 1 6.40 -0.74 6.72
CA MET A 1 5.64 0.11 5.76
C MET A 1 6.12 -0.08 4.31
N GLU A 2 7.21 -0.78 4.10
CA GLU A 2 7.82 -1.02 2.79
C GLU A 2 7.04 -1.99 1.88
N PHE A 3 6.17 -2.81 2.46
CA PHE A 3 5.38 -3.80 1.72
C PHE A 3 4.00 -3.24 1.33
N VAL A 4 3.95 -2.61 0.18
CA VAL A 4 2.70 -2.12 -0.42
C VAL A 4 2.23 -3.14 -1.45
N GLN A 5 1.03 -3.67 -1.26
CA GLN A 5 0.42 -4.58 -2.22
C GLN A 5 -0.19 -3.83 -3.40
N PHE A 6 0.06 -4.34 -4.60
CA PHE A 6 -0.56 -3.86 -5.83
C PHE A 6 -1.48 -4.93 -6.41
N ILE A 7 -2.64 -4.51 -6.88
CA ILE A 7 -3.55 -5.33 -7.68
C ILE A 7 -3.94 -4.56 -8.94
N ASN A 8 -4.43 -5.25 -9.95
CA ASN A 8 -4.95 -4.57 -11.12
C ASN A 8 -6.36 -4.04 -10.86
N ALA A 9 -6.56 -2.76 -11.14
CA ALA A 9 -7.86 -2.11 -11.14
C ALA A 9 -8.36 -1.93 -12.57
N THR A 10 -9.67 -1.89 -12.73
CA THR A 10 -10.30 -1.51 -13.98
C THR A 10 -10.36 0.02 -14.06
N LEU A 11 -9.69 0.58 -15.06
CA LEU A 11 -9.76 2.01 -15.38
C LEU A 11 -10.98 2.31 -16.25
N GLU A 12 -11.27 1.44 -17.20
CA GLU A 12 -12.39 1.55 -18.14
C GLU A 12 -13.08 0.17 -18.27
N PRO A 13 -14.41 0.12 -18.08
CA PRO A 13 -15.30 1.22 -17.73
C PRO A 13 -15.09 1.74 -16.32
N ALA A 14 -15.24 3.05 -16.13
CA ALA A 14 -15.08 3.70 -14.82
C ALA A 14 -16.05 3.13 -13.76
N GLY A 15 -15.65 3.23 -12.49
CA GLY A 15 -16.46 2.75 -11.36
C GLY A 15 -16.22 1.29 -10.97
N ARG A 16 -15.33 0.57 -11.64
CA ARG A 16 -14.88 -0.78 -11.29
C ARG A 16 -13.51 -0.69 -10.60
N LEU A 17 -13.47 -0.84 -9.30
CA LEU A 17 -12.22 -0.64 -8.54
C LEU A 17 -11.22 -1.78 -8.74
N ASN A 18 -11.66 -3.04 -8.66
CA ASN A 18 -10.77 -4.19 -8.73
C ASN A 18 -11.12 -5.09 -9.91
N TYR A 19 -10.10 -5.46 -10.68
CA TYR A 19 -10.24 -6.53 -11.65
C TYR A 19 -10.13 -7.89 -10.96
N PHE A 20 -10.98 -8.85 -11.36
CA PHE A 20 -10.90 -10.20 -10.84
C PHE A 20 -9.63 -10.91 -11.34
N GLN A 21 -8.63 -11.04 -10.48
CA GLN A 21 -7.30 -11.53 -10.85
C GLN A 21 -7.34 -12.95 -11.47
N GLY A 22 -8.21 -13.83 -10.99
CA GLY A 22 -8.41 -15.15 -11.58
C GLY A 22 -8.82 -15.16 -13.05
N ALA A 23 -9.36 -14.07 -13.57
CA ALA A 23 -9.78 -13.95 -14.96
C ALA A 23 -8.64 -13.76 -15.97
N PHE A 24 -7.40 -13.54 -15.53
CA PHE A 24 -6.25 -13.44 -16.44
C PHE A 24 -6.03 -14.74 -17.22
N ALA A 25 -6.17 -15.91 -16.57
CA ALA A 25 -6.06 -17.21 -17.21
C ALA A 25 -7.18 -17.47 -18.25
N ALA A 26 -8.30 -16.76 -18.15
CA ALA A 26 -9.42 -16.87 -19.05
C ALA A 26 -9.43 -15.79 -20.16
N ALA A 27 -8.34 -15.05 -20.32
CA ALA A 27 -8.27 -14.00 -21.33
C ALA A 27 -8.47 -14.55 -22.75
N LYS A 28 -9.38 -13.93 -23.50
CA LYS A 28 -9.52 -14.12 -24.95
C LYS A 28 -8.52 -13.26 -25.71
N SER A 29 -8.32 -12.04 -25.22
CA SER A 29 -7.32 -11.11 -25.74
C SER A 29 -6.69 -10.31 -24.60
N PHE A 30 -5.42 -10.01 -24.78
CA PHE A 30 -4.63 -9.17 -23.88
C PHE A 30 -3.68 -8.34 -24.72
N THR A 31 -3.93 -7.04 -24.79
CA THR A 31 -3.24 -6.11 -25.67
C THR A 31 -2.93 -4.80 -24.92
N ASN A 32 -2.00 -4.01 -25.46
CA ASN A 32 -1.88 -2.61 -25.04
C ASN A 32 -3.05 -1.77 -25.60
N ARG A 33 -3.07 -0.48 -25.30
CA ARG A 33 -4.13 0.44 -25.76
C ARG A 33 -4.15 0.64 -27.29
N SER A 34 -3.04 0.31 -27.96
CA SER A 34 -2.93 0.34 -29.44
C SER A 34 -3.41 -0.95 -30.10
N GLY A 35 -3.84 -1.95 -29.32
CA GLY A 35 -4.31 -3.25 -29.82
C GLY A 35 -3.20 -4.26 -30.11
N GLU A 36 -1.95 -3.98 -29.72
CA GLU A 36 -0.81 -4.86 -29.94
C GLU A 36 -0.61 -5.83 -28.78
N ARG A 37 -0.20 -7.05 -29.07
CA ARG A 37 0.30 -8.00 -28.07
C ARG A 37 1.68 -7.52 -27.62
N PHE A 38 1.88 -7.43 -26.32
CA PHE A 38 3.07 -6.80 -25.76
C PHE A 38 3.78 -7.60 -24.68
N LEU A 39 3.08 -8.48 -23.98
CA LEU A 39 3.59 -9.16 -22.78
C LEU A 39 4.90 -9.91 -23.06
N GLU A 40 5.00 -10.53 -24.22
CA GLU A 40 6.19 -11.28 -24.65
C GLU A 40 7.47 -10.44 -24.70
N LYS A 41 7.37 -9.12 -24.90
CA LYS A 41 8.53 -8.21 -24.92
C LYS A 41 9.19 -8.06 -23.54
N TYR A 42 8.44 -8.36 -22.46
CA TYR A 42 8.87 -8.16 -21.08
C TYR A 42 9.28 -9.46 -20.39
N LEU A 43 8.97 -10.61 -21.00
CA LEU A 43 9.21 -11.91 -20.39
C LEU A 43 10.67 -12.35 -20.52
N PRO A 44 11.22 -13.04 -19.52
CA PRO A 44 12.52 -13.67 -19.64
C PRO A 44 12.48 -14.81 -20.67
N ARG A 45 13.66 -15.17 -21.20
CA ARG A 45 13.78 -16.28 -22.15
C ARG A 45 13.19 -17.57 -21.57
N GLY A 46 12.39 -18.26 -22.37
CA GLY A 46 11.77 -19.54 -22.00
C GLY A 46 10.47 -19.43 -21.23
N CYS A 47 9.98 -18.24 -20.95
CA CYS A 47 8.67 -18.02 -20.36
C CYS A 47 7.68 -17.57 -21.44
N THR A 48 6.47 -18.13 -21.45
CA THR A 48 5.41 -17.75 -22.37
C THR A 48 4.42 -16.78 -21.70
N ALA A 49 3.71 -15.98 -22.50
CA ALA A 49 2.66 -15.10 -22.00
C ALA A 49 1.53 -15.90 -21.30
N GLU A 50 1.19 -17.08 -21.82
CA GLU A 50 0.16 -17.95 -21.24
C GLU A 50 0.56 -18.43 -19.84
N GLU A 51 1.79 -18.93 -19.66
CA GLU A 51 2.31 -19.36 -18.37
C GLU A 51 2.35 -18.22 -17.36
N CYS A 52 2.85 -17.04 -17.78
CA CYS A 52 2.90 -15.85 -16.95
C CYS A 52 1.48 -15.43 -16.48
N MET A 53 0.51 -15.37 -17.39
CA MET A 53 -0.88 -15.01 -17.09
C MET A 53 -1.57 -16.05 -16.20
N LYS A 54 -1.34 -17.35 -16.45
CA LYS A 54 -1.85 -18.43 -15.61
C LYS A 54 -1.31 -18.35 -14.20
N LEU A 55 -0.01 -18.14 -14.04
CA LEU A 55 0.62 -17.99 -12.73
C LEU A 55 0.13 -16.74 -12.03
N ARG A 56 0.03 -15.60 -12.77
CA ARG A 56 -0.53 -14.35 -12.22
C ARG A 56 -1.97 -14.50 -11.74
N SER A 57 -2.74 -15.40 -12.33
CA SER A 57 -4.11 -15.71 -11.92
C SER A 57 -4.20 -16.52 -10.63
N SER A 58 -3.13 -17.19 -10.24
CA SER A 58 -3.11 -18.06 -9.06
C SER A 58 -3.02 -17.33 -7.73
N HIS A 59 -2.70 -16.04 -7.75
CA HIS A 59 -2.61 -15.20 -6.56
C HIS A 59 -3.24 -13.82 -6.76
N GLY A 60 -3.67 -13.18 -5.68
CA GLY A 60 -4.36 -11.88 -5.74
C GLY A 60 -3.43 -10.69 -6.04
N PRO A 61 -2.56 -10.29 -5.10
CA PRO A 61 -1.70 -9.13 -5.30
C PRO A 61 -0.44 -9.48 -6.12
N PHE A 62 0.22 -8.44 -6.61
CA PHE A 62 1.56 -8.51 -7.19
C PHE A 62 2.53 -9.25 -6.25
N SER A 63 3.38 -10.09 -6.83
CA SER A 63 4.47 -10.78 -6.12
C SER A 63 5.76 -10.66 -6.93
N SER A 64 6.86 -10.34 -6.25
CA SER A 64 8.19 -10.34 -6.84
C SER A 64 8.85 -11.73 -6.88
N GLU A 65 8.22 -12.73 -6.26
CA GLU A 65 8.81 -14.04 -5.98
C GLU A 65 8.88 -14.96 -7.22
N ASP A 66 8.11 -14.67 -8.27
CA ASP A 66 8.05 -15.48 -9.48
C ASP A 66 7.91 -14.66 -10.76
N VAL A 67 7.81 -15.34 -11.90
CA VAL A 67 7.74 -14.72 -13.23
C VAL A 67 6.43 -13.96 -13.48
N SER A 68 5.40 -14.15 -12.67
CA SER A 68 4.14 -13.40 -12.80
C SER A 68 4.31 -11.90 -12.59
N LYS A 69 5.38 -11.45 -11.92
CA LYS A 69 5.72 -10.03 -11.76
C LYS A 69 5.80 -9.29 -13.10
N TYR A 70 6.25 -9.97 -14.14
CA TYR A 70 6.39 -9.35 -15.47
C TYR A 70 5.05 -8.97 -16.10
N PHE A 71 3.95 -9.61 -15.69
CA PHE A 71 2.60 -9.20 -16.10
C PHE A 71 2.30 -7.77 -15.62
N ASP A 72 2.43 -7.52 -14.34
CA ASP A 72 2.13 -6.19 -13.76
C ASP A 72 3.14 -5.12 -14.22
N ILE A 73 4.42 -5.48 -14.35
CA ILE A 73 5.46 -4.60 -14.88
C ILE A 73 5.14 -4.20 -16.32
N ALA A 74 4.79 -5.18 -17.17
CA ALA A 74 4.43 -4.93 -18.56
C ALA A 74 3.20 -4.03 -18.69
N VAL A 75 2.14 -4.30 -17.92
CA VAL A 75 0.93 -3.47 -17.88
C VAL A 75 1.26 -2.04 -17.44
N ALA A 76 2.14 -1.88 -16.45
CA ALA A 76 2.58 -0.57 -15.98
C ALA A 76 3.39 0.19 -17.04
N ALA A 77 4.32 -0.49 -17.71
CA ALA A 77 5.18 0.09 -18.74
C ALA A 77 4.41 0.57 -19.98
N GLU A 78 3.36 -0.16 -20.36
CA GLU A 78 2.46 0.20 -21.48
C GLU A 78 1.39 1.24 -21.09
N GLY A 79 1.38 1.73 -19.84
CA GLY A 79 0.38 2.69 -19.35
C GLY A 79 -1.02 2.12 -19.23
N GLY A 80 -1.13 0.81 -19.13
CA GLY A 80 -2.36 0.03 -19.02
C GLY A 80 -2.48 -1.03 -20.10
N ALA A 81 -3.34 -2.02 -19.85
CA ALA A 81 -3.64 -3.08 -20.80
C ALA A 81 -5.12 -3.25 -20.98
N VAL A 82 -5.53 -3.61 -22.21
CA VAL A 82 -6.91 -3.97 -22.54
C VAL A 82 -7.06 -5.49 -22.48
N ILE A 83 -7.94 -5.96 -21.64
CA ILE A 83 -8.22 -7.38 -21.45
C ILE A 83 -9.68 -7.68 -21.74
N VAL A 84 -9.93 -8.80 -22.47
CA VAL A 84 -11.25 -9.40 -22.64
C VAL A 84 -11.18 -10.81 -22.08
N SER A 85 -11.99 -11.14 -21.10
CA SER A 85 -11.99 -12.44 -20.44
C SER A 85 -13.27 -13.21 -20.66
N ASP A 86 -13.16 -14.51 -20.91
CA ASP A 86 -14.27 -15.45 -21.04
C ASP A 86 -14.43 -16.26 -19.75
N LEU A 87 -15.42 -15.93 -18.96
CA LEU A 87 -15.71 -16.67 -17.74
C LEU A 87 -16.04 -18.15 -17.95
N LYS A 88 -16.52 -18.51 -19.14
CA LYS A 88 -16.82 -19.92 -19.45
C LYS A 88 -15.57 -20.79 -19.42
N LYS A 89 -14.39 -20.18 -19.67
CA LYS A 89 -13.10 -20.86 -19.59
C LYS A 89 -12.60 -21.12 -18.16
N LEU A 90 -13.21 -20.49 -17.14
CA LEU A 90 -12.90 -20.77 -15.74
C LEU A 90 -13.69 -22.00 -15.28
N GLU A 91 -13.20 -23.17 -15.64
CA GLU A 91 -13.87 -24.45 -15.33
C GLU A 91 -13.48 -25.05 -13.99
N ALA A 92 -12.41 -24.54 -13.35
CA ALA A 92 -11.92 -25.06 -12.09
C ALA A 92 -12.97 -24.92 -10.97
N PRO A 93 -13.17 -25.97 -10.14
CA PRO A 93 -14.20 -25.97 -9.09
C PRO A 93 -14.10 -24.81 -8.10
N GLU A 94 -12.88 -24.36 -7.79
CA GLU A 94 -12.61 -23.22 -6.91
C GLU A 94 -13.19 -21.91 -7.43
N PHE A 95 -13.41 -21.77 -8.72
CA PHE A 95 -14.00 -20.58 -9.32
C PHE A 95 -15.55 -20.60 -9.37
N THR A 96 -16.20 -21.72 -9.02
CA THR A 96 -17.65 -21.86 -9.13
C THR A 96 -18.40 -20.80 -8.33
N SER A 97 -18.01 -20.56 -7.07
CA SER A 97 -18.61 -19.55 -6.20
C SER A 97 -18.37 -18.14 -6.72
N TRP A 98 -17.16 -17.84 -7.18
CA TRP A 98 -16.81 -16.57 -7.79
C TRP A 98 -17.55 -16.31 -9.08
N LYS A 99 -17.67 -17.31 -9.95
CA LYS A 99 -18.43 -17.25 -11.19
C LYS A 99 -19.89 -16.87 -10.92
N LYS A 100 -20.53 -17.52 -9.94
CA LYS A 100 -21.89 -17.20 -9.53
C LYS A 100 -22.03 -15.78 -8.99
N PHE A 101 -21.11 -15.34 -8.13
CA PHE A 101 -21.06 -13.99 -7.60
C PHE A 101 -20.88 -12.93 -8.70
N LEU A 102 -19.91 -13.12 -9.59
CA LEU A 102 -19.59 -12.19 -10.66
C LEU A 102 -20.74 -12.08 -11.67
N THR A 103 -21.38 -13.21 -12.00
CA THR A 103 -22.54 -13.23 -12.87
C THR A 103 -23.71 -12.50 -12.22
N GLY A 104 -23.98 -12.72 -10.95
CA GLY A 104 -25.02 -12.01 -10.18
C GLY A 104 -24.76 -10.52 -10.01
N SER A 105 -23.50 -10.08 -10.00
CA SER A 105 -23.11 -8.67 -9.90
C SER A 105 -23.02 -7.95 -11.26
N HIS A 106 -23.43 -8.60 -12.34
CA HIS A 106 -23.36 -8.06 -13.72
C HIS A 106 -21.94 -7.59 -14.10
N TYR A 107 -20.94 -8.33 -13.67
CA TYR A 107 -19.56 -8.03 -14.06
C TYR A 107 -19.40 -8.14 -15.58
N PRO A 108 -18.80 -7.15 -16.27
CA PRO A 108 -18.80 -7.07 -17.72
C PRO A 108 -17.75 -8.01 -18.34
N PHE A 109 -18.02 -9.33 -18.26
CA PHE A 109 -17.24 -10.31 -19.00
C PHE A 109 -17.57 -10.24 -20.48
N ASP A 110 -16.63 -10.70 -21.30
CA ASP A 110 -16.71 -10.60 -22.76
C ASP A 110 -16.71 -9.17 -23.32
N THR A 111 -16.45 -8.17 -22.48
CA THR A 111 -16.25 -6.78 -22.87
C THR A 111 -14.80 -6.36 -22.62
N PRO A 112 -14.24 -5.48 -23.47
CA PRO A 112 -12.93 -4.92 -23.22
C PRO A 112 -12.90 -4.14 -21.89
N MET A 113 -11.90 -4.40 -21.05
CA MET A 113 -11.62 -3.65 -19.84
C MET A 113 -10.18 -3.18 -19.87
N THR A 114 -9.95 -1.91 -19.61
CA THR A 114 -8.62 -1.37 -19.42
C THR A 114 -8.23 -1.55 -17.95
N ILE A 115 -7.10 -2.22 -17.72
CA ILE A 115 -6.58 -2.48 -16.37
C ILE A 115 -5.24 -1.79 -16.15
N TYR A 116 -4.96 -1.47 -14.88
CA TYR A 116 -3.68 -0.88 -14.45
C TYR A 116 -3.38 -1.26 -13.00
N PRO A 117 -2.11 -1.52 -12.63
CA PRO A 117 -1.74 -1.78 -11.25
C PRO A 117 -1.96 -0.56 -10.36
N HIS A 118 -2.57 -0.76 -9.19
CA HIS A 118 -2.75 0.28 -8.19
C HIS A 118 -2.48 -0.25 -6.79
N ALA A 119 -2.14 0.64 -5.85
CA ALA A 119 -1.95 0.29 -4.46
C ALA A 119 -3.27 -0.15 -3.84
N HIS A 120 -3.27 -1.33 -3.19
CA HIS A 120 -4.45 -1.99 -2.63
C HIS A 120 -4.42 -2.06 -1.10
N ALA A 121 -3.26 -2.38 -0.52
CA ALA A 121 -3.10 -2.52 0.92
C ALA A 121 -1.66 -2.25 1.35
N PHE A 122 -1.52 -1.81 2.58
CA PHE A 122 -0.23 -1.61 3.25
C PHE A 122 -0.06 -2.69 4.34
N ASN A 123 1.08 -3.39 4.33
CA ASN A 123 1.31 -4.50 5.26
C ASN A 123 2.12 -4.09 6.50
N GLY A 124 2.55 -2.85 6.58
CA GLY A 124 3.25 -2.29 7.72
C GLY A 124 2.42 -1.22 8.42
N GLY A 125 2.82 -0.86 9.62
CA GLY A 125 2.10 0.12 10.45
C GLY A 125 2.75 0.27 11.82
N ILE A 126 1.95 0.62 12.81
CA ILE A 126 2.38 0.71 14.19
C ILE A 126 2.71 -0.69 14.70
N LEU A 127 3.91 -0.88 15.21
CA LEU A 127 4.35 -2.17 15.72
C LEU A 127 3.69 -2.44 17.08
N ALA A 128 2.97 -3.54 17.19
CA ALA A 128 2.41 -4.05 18.43
C ALA A 128 3.12 -5.35 18.85
N GLY A 129 3.31 -5.54 20.14
CA GLY A 129 3.81 -6.77 20.74
C GLY A 129 2.77 -7.90 20.72
N ASN A 130 3.17 -9.07 21.20
CA ASN A 130 2.27 -10.22 21.34
C ASN A 130 1.12 -9.99 22.33
N ASP A 131 1.30 -9.04 23.24
CA ASP A 131 0.29 -8.56 24.21
C ASP A 131 -0.56 -7.40 23.66
N ILE A 132 -0.41 -7.08 22.38
CA ILE A 132 -1.13 -6.01 21.66
C ILE A 132 -0.74 -4.58 22.15
N THR A 133 0.23 -4.44 23.04
CA THR A 133 0.73 -3.13 23.43
C THR A 133 1.72 -2.56 22.41
N THR A 134 1.80 -1.24 22.34
CA THR A 134 2.86 -0.53 21.59
C THR A 134 3.93 -0.01 22.55
N ASP A 135 5.01 0.53 22.01
CA ASP A 135 6.07 1.16 22.85
C ASP A 135 5.57 2.46 23.53
N ILE A 136 4.38 2.95 23.19
CA ILE A 136 3.76 4.12 23.79
C ILE A 136 2.61 3.66 24.71
N PRO A 137 2.72 3.84 26.04
CA PRO A 137 1.69 3.43 26.96
C PRO A 137 0.34 4.09 26.66
N GLY A 138 -0.72 3.27 26.55
CA GLY A 138 -2.07 3.74 26.23
C GLY A 138 -2.36 3.89 24.73
N LEU A 139 -1.36 3.71 23.84
CA LEU A 139 -1.57 3.67 22.40
C LEU A 139 -1.72 2.22 21.93
N TYR A 140 -2.77 1.96 21.18
CA TYR A 140 -3.08 0.66 20.59
C TYR A 140 -3.33 0.80 19.09
N ALA A 141 -3.07 -0.26 18.33
CA ALA A 141 -3.32 -0.29 16.90
C ALA A 141 -4.00 -1.59 16.48
N ALA A 142 -4.84 -1.53 15.44
CA ALA A 142 -5.52 -2.69 14.88
C ALA A 142 -5.76 -2.54 13.37
N GLY A 143 -6.05 -3.64 12.70
CA GLY A 143 -6.32 -3.66 11.27
C GLY A 143 -5.10 -3.27 10.44
N GLU A 144 -5.32 -2.53 9.35
CA GLU A 144 -4.25 -2.12 8.43
C GLU A 144 -3.25 -1.13 9.05
N SER A 145 -3.67 -0.41 10.10
CA SER A 145 -2.77 0.49 10.85
C SER A 145 -1.75 -0.25 11.72
N MET A 146 -1.96 -1.54 11.99
CA MET A 146 -1.06 -2.38 12.77
C MET A 146 -0.05 -3.07 11.87
N GLY A 147 1.23 -2.93 12.16
CA GLY A 147 2.31 -3.64 11.48
C GLY A 147 2.53 -5.05 12.06
N GLY A 148 3.19 -5.90 11.26
CA GLY A 148 3.70 -7.20 11.71
C GLY A 148 2.82 -8.40 11.39
N CYS A 149 1.51 -8.27 11.33
CA CYS A 149 0.59 -9.40 11.16
C CYS A 149 0.50 -9.98 9.73
N HIS A 150 0.95 -9.24 8.73
CA HIS A 150 0.76 -9.59 7.31
C HIS A 150 2.04 -10.00 6.57
N GLY A 151 3.20 -9.80 7.16
CA GLY A 151 4.48 -10.09 6.51
C GLY A 151 4.71 -9.29 5.23
N ALA A 152 5.46 -9.86 4.29
CA ALA A 152 5.87 -9.18 3.06
C ALA A 152 4.79 -9.13 1.96
N ASN A 153 3.76 -9.99 2.05
CA ASN A 153 2.67 -10.02 1.08
C ASN A 153 1.43 -10.69 1.71
N ARG A 154 0.43 -9.90 2.05
CA ARG A 154 -0.77 -10.37 2.76
C ARG A 154 -1.57 -11.36 1.91
N MET A 155 -1.97 -12.47 2.51
CA MET A 155 -2.89 -13.42 1.88
C MET A 155 -4.29 -12.83 1.72
N GLY A 156 -4.94 -13.15 0.61
CA GLY A 156 -6.31 -12.73 0.33
C GLY A 156 -7.27 -13.10 1.48
N GLY A 157 -8.21 -12.20 1.80
CA GLY A 157 -9.17 -12.38 2.89
C GLY A 157 -8.68 -11.99 4.30
N ASN A 158 -7.37 -12.07 4.58
CA ASN A 158 -6.83 -11.88 5.92
C ASN A 158 -6.96 -10.44 6.46
N ALA A 159 -7.19 -9.44 5.63
CA ALA A 159 -7.34 -8.06 6.10
C ALA A 159 -8.56 -7.89 7.02
N ILE A 160 -9.71 -8.43 6.61
CA ILE A 160 -10.95 -8.32 7.40
C ILE A 160 -10.81 -9.12 8.71
N MET A 161 -10.25 -10.34 8.63
CA MET A 161 -10.01 -11.16 9.81
C MET A 161 -9.07 -10.45 10.80
N ALA A 162 -7.97 -9.92 10.33
CA ALA A 162 -7.02 -9.18 11.16
C ALA A 162 -7.67 -7.94 11.81
N ALA A 163 -8.48 -7.18 11.06
CA ALA A 163 -9.20 -6.04 11.61
C ALA A 163 -10.16 -6.44 12.74
N GLN A 164 -10.90 -7.55 12.58
CA GLN A 164 -11.85 -8.05 13.60
C GLN A 164 -11.11 -8.60 14.82
N VAL A 165 -10.13 -9.47 14.63
CA VAL A 165 -9.42 -10.12 15.74
C VAL A 165 -8.60 -9.11 16.52
N PHE A 166 -7.72 -8.37 15.86
CA PHE A 166 -6.86 -7.41 16.54
C PHE A 166 -7.64 -6.18 17.04
N GLY A 167 -8.74 -5.80 16.38
CA GLY A 167 -9.66 -4.78 16.90
C GLY A 167 -10.25 -5.16 18.24
N LYS A 168 -10.72 -6.39 18.39
CA LYS A 168 -11.23 -6.90 19.67
C LYS A 168 -10.14 -6.98 20.76
N LEU A 169 -8.97 -7.50 20.41
CA LEU A 169 -7.85 -7.63 21.34
C LEU A 169 -7.36 -6.27 21.83
N SER A 170 -7.14 -5.32 20.91
CA SER A 170 -6.71 -3.95 21.22
C SER A 170 -7.74 -3.21 22.07
N ALA A 171 -9.03 -3.36 21.76
CA ALA A 171 -10.10 -2.74 22.56
C ALA A 171 -10.14 -3.25 24.00
N ASN A 172 -10.00 -4.57 24.21
CA ASN A 172 -9.95 -5.16 25.55
C ASN A 172 -8.73 -4.66 26.32
N ALA A 173 -7.53 -4.70 25.71
CA ALA A 173 -6.30 -4.23 26.36
C ALA A 173 -6.38 -2.73 26.70
N ALA A 174 -6.94 -1.91 25.81
CA ALA A 174 -7.16 -0.49 26.07
C ALA A 174 -8.13 -0.24 27.23
N ALA A 175 -9.22 -1.00 27.30
CA ALA A 175 -10.20 -0.90 28.40
C ALA A 175 -9.59 -1.31 29.75
N ASP A 176 -8.80 -2.37 29.77
CA ASP A 176 -8.13 -2.82 31.01
C ASP A 176 -7.05 -1.81 31.45
N TYR A 177 -6.29 -1.26 30.53
CA TYR A 177 -5.35 -0.18 30.80
C TYR A 177 -6.05 1.06 31.39
N ALA A 178 -7.15 1.50 30.78
CA ALA A 178 -7.91 2.66 31.24
C ALA A 178 -8.48 2.44 32.66
N LYS A 179 -9.02 1.23 32.96
CA LYS A 179 -9.49 0.88 34.30
C LYS A 179 -8.38 0.89 35.32
N ALA A 180 -7.23 0.32 34.98
CA ALA A 180 -6.08 0.25 35.89
C ALA A 180 -5.47 1.64 36.20
N ARG A 181 -5.53 2.54 35.22
CA ARG A 181 -4.99 3.90 35.37
C ARG A 181 -5.91 4.82 36.18
N GLY A 182 -7.22 4.57 36.17
CA GLY A 182 -8.19 5.44 36.81
C GLY A 182 -8.40 6.77 36.10
N ASN A 183 -9.04 7.72 36.78
CA ASN A 183 -9.20 9.07 36.26
C ASN A 183 -7.85 9.76 36.17
N THR A 184 -7.49 10.22 34.98
CA THR A 184 -6.35 11.13 34.76
C THR A 184 -6.86 12.56 34.73
N ASP A 185 -6.01 13.51 35.10
CA ASP A 185 -6.32 14.93 34.92
C ASP A 185 -6.66 15.18 33.46
N ASP A 186 -7.78 15.85 33.22
CA ASP A 186 -8.20 16.20 31.86
C ASP A 186 -7.18 17.15 31.25
N VAL A 187 -6.50 16.71 30.19
CA VAL A 187 -5.71 17.61 29.35
C VAL A 187 -6.70 18.48 28.60
N THR A 188 -6.63 19.79 28.80
CA THR A 188 -7.53 20.74 28.13
C THR A 188 -7.33 20.69 26.62
N SER A 189 -8.37 21.04 25.87
CA SER A 189 -8.28 21.12 24.40
C SER A 189 -7.20 22.11 23.93
N GLU A 190 -6.99 23.20 24.67
CA GLU A 190 -5.95 24.20 24.38
C GLU A 190 -4.55 23.65 24.62
N GLU A 191 -4.33 22.95 25.75
CA GLU A 191 -3.05 22.28 26.04
C GLU A 191 -2.75 21.19 25.00
N SER A 192 -3.74 20.39 24.62
CA SER A 192 -3.59 19.38 23.58
C SER A 192 -3.21 20.00 22.24
N LEU A 193 -3.87 21.10 21.84
CA LEU A 193 -3.55 21.83 20.63
C LEU A 193 -2.14 22.42 20.67
N ALA A 194 -1.74 23.04 21.80
CA ALA A 194 -0.40 23.59 21.97
C ALA A 194 0.69 22.51 21.86
N MET A 195 0.46 21.32 22.44
CA MET A 195 1.38 20.17 22.32
C MET A 195 1.47 19.68 20.88
N ILE A 196 0.35 19.58 20.16
CA ILE A 196 0.32 19.17 18.74
C ILE A 196 1.02 20.23 17.87
N GLU A 197 0.76 21.51 18.10
CA GLU A 197 1.42 22.60 17.41
C GLU A 197 2.94 22.57 17.60
N GLN A 198 3.39 22.35 18.82
CA GLN A 198 4.81 22.31 19.15
C GLN A 198 5.50 21.06 18.57
N ALA A 199 4.86 19.88 18.66
CA ALA A 199 5.45 18.62 18.25
C ALA A 199 5.39 18.36 16.74
N CYS A 200 4.30 18.78 16.07
CA CYS A 200 4.00 18.34 14.72
C CYS A 200 3.93 19.48 13.69
N TYR A 201 3.55 20.69 14.09
CA TYR A 201 3.19 21.76 13.17
C TYR A 201 3.87 23.08 13.53
N SER A 202 5.04 23.34 13.01
CA SER A 202 5.74 24.60 13.25
C SER A 202 4.93 25.78 12.70
N LYS A 203 4.63 26.78 13.55
CA LYS A 203 3.99 28.05 13.15
C LYS A 203 4.87 28.90 12.23
N GLU A 204 6.16 28.64 12.17
CA GLU A 204 7.13 29.37 11.36
C GLU A 204 7.01 29.05 9.85
N ARG A 205 6.32 27.96 9.50
CA ARG A 205 6.13 27.59 8.11
C ARG A 205 5.16 28.56 7.44
N GLN A 206 5.67 29.30 6.49
CA GLN A 206 4.88 30.22 5.67
C GLN A 206 4.66 29.61 4.29
N GLY A 207 3.48 29.06 4.06
CA GLY A 207 3.11 28.53 2.77
C GLY A 207 1.59 28.45 2.62
N LYS A 208 1.06 28.94 1.51
CA LYS A 208 -0.37 28.87 1.20
C LYS A 208 -0.65 27.89 0.06
N MET A 209 0.15 26.83 -0.04
CA MET A 209 -0.14 25.77 -1.03
C MET A 209 -1.47 25.11 -0.67
N PRO A 210 -2.47 25.09 -1.56
CA PRO A 210 -3.73 24.41 -1.28
C PRO A 210 -3.53 22.93 -0.96
N PRO A 211 -4.28 22.37 0.00
CA PRO A 211 -4.16 20.95 0.39
C PRO A 211 -4.25 19.99 -0.78
N GLU A 212 -5.13 20.26 -1.73
CA GLU A 212 -5.33 19.42 -2.93
C GLU A 212 -4.06 19.38 -3.80
N LYS A 213 -3.41 20.52 -3.99
CA LYS A 213 -2.15 20.60 -4.76
C LYS A 213 -1.00 19.92 -4.05
N ALA A 214 -0.94 20.05 -2.73
CA ALA A 214 0.07 19.35 -1.95
C ALA A 214 -0.16 17.83 -1.97
N MET A 215 -1.41 17.38 -1.87
CA MET A 215 -1.76 15.96 -2.00
C MET A 215 -1.42 15.39 -3.39
N GLU A 216 -1.73 16.12 -4.46
CA GLU A 216 -1.32 15.75 -5.81
C GLU A 216 0.21 15.61 -5.95
N ALA A 217 0.96 16.50 -5.29
CA ALA A 217 2.42 16.41 -5.29
C ALA A 217 2.89 15.15 -4.54
N VAL A 218 2.31 14.82 -3.38
CA VAL A 218 2.58 13.56 -2.67
C VAL A 218 2.31 12.37 -3.56
N GLN A 219 1.15 12.31 -4.19
CA GLN A 219 0.75 11.21 -5.07
C GLN A 219 1.74 11.01 -6.22
N LYS A 220 2.15 12.10 -6.90
CA LYS A 220 3.12 12.06 -8.01
C LYS A 220 4.50 11.58 -7.55
N ILE A 221 4.97 12.06 -6.39
CA ILE A 221 6.26 11.65 -5.82
C ILE A 221 6.23 10.16 -5.46
N VAL A 222 5.20 9.72 -4.76
CA VAL A 222 5.05 8.33 -4.33
C VAL A 222 4.88 7.40 -5.54
N GLN A 223 4.07 7.78 -6.53
CA GLN A 223 3.90 7.00 -7.76
C GLN A 223 5.23 6.80 -8.49
N LYS A 224 6.09 7.83 -8.56
CA LYS A 224 7.40 7.73 -9.21
C LYS A 224 8.39 6.88 -8.41
N ALA A 225 8.41 7.02 -7.09
CA ALA A 225 9.45 6.44 -6.23
C ALA A 225 9.10 5.04 -5.71
N ALA A 226 7.83 4.76 -5.40
CA ALA A 226 7.37 3.60 -4.65
C ALA A 226 6.52 2.60 -5.46
N PHE A 227 6.39 2.80 -6.76
CA PHE A 227 5.61 1.90 -7.62
C PHE A 227 6.20 0.48 -7.66
N LEU A 228 5.90 -0.32 -8.67
CA LEU A 228 6.32 -1.73 -8.71
C LEU A 228 7.84 -1.91 -8.62
N GLU A 229 8.60 -1.17 -9.45
CA GLU A 229 10.06 -1.30 -9.57
C GLU A 229 10.77 -0.14 -8.88
N ARG A 230 11.54 -0.45 -7.85
CA ARG A 230 12.20 0.52 -6.98
C ARG A 230 13.71 0.44 -7.10
N THR A 231 14.36 1.60 -6.99
CA THR A 231 15.83 1.70 -6.87
C THR A 231 16.17 2.70 -5.76
N GLU A 232 17.36 2.60 -5.19
CA GLU A 232 17.83 3.54 -4.17
C GLU A 232 17.79 4.98 -4.68
N GLU A 233 18.15 5.19 -5.95
CA GLU A 233 18.10 6.51 -6.59
C GLU A 233 16.68 7.10 -6.60
N LYS A 234 15.68 6.34 -7.10
CA LYS A 234 14.28 6.76 -7.12
C LYS A 234 13.74 7.05 -5.71
N LEU A 235 14.07 6.19 -4.74
CA LEU A 235 13.65 6.34 -3.36
C LEU A 235 14.27 7.57 -2.72
N ASN A 236 15.57 7.81 -2.89
CA ASN A 236 16.25 9.01 -2.39
C ASN A 236 15.72 10.31 -3.03
N GLU A 237 15.43 10.32 -4.33
CA GLU A 237 14.79 11.47 -4.99
C GLU A 237 13.41 11.75 -4.40
N GLY A 238 12.60 10.70 -4.18
CA GLY A 238 11.29 10.80 -3.56
C GLY A 238 11.37 11.34 -2.13
N ILE A 239 12.27 10.82 -1.30
CA ILE A 239 12.50 11.28 0.07
C ILE A 239 12.86 12.78 0.10
N ARG A 240 13.88 13.19 -0.67
CA ARG A 240 14.26 14.62 -0.76
C ARG A 240 13.11 15.52 -1.22
N SER A 241 12.27 15.03 -2.12
CA SER A 241 11.13 15.80 -2.62
C SER A 241 10.02 15.93 -1.57
N LEU A 242 9.76 14.88 -0.80
CA LEU A 242 8.81 14.91 0.32
C LEU A 242 9.33 15.76 1.49
N GLU A 243 10.63 15.73 1.78
CA GLU A 243 11.24 16.60 2.80
C GLU A 243 11.04 18.08 2.46
N ARG A 244 11.34 18.48 1.22
CA ARG A 244 11.08 19.84 0.74
C ARG A 244 9.60 20.22 0.81
N LEU A 245 8.71 19.28 0.44
CA LEU A 245 7.28 19.51 0.55
C LEU A 245 6.84 19.68 2.00
N ARG A 246 7.34 18.84 2.92
CA ARG A 246 7.07 18.93 4.36
C ARG A 246 7.51 20.27 4.95
N GLU A 247 8.67 20.77 4.53
CA GLU A 247 9.18 22.08 4.97
C GLU A 247 8.35 23.25 4.42
N ALA A 248 7.93 23.16 3.18
CA ALA A 248 7.18 24.22 2.50
C ALA A 248 5.68 24.21 2.84
N TYR A 249 5.11 23.09 3.30
CA TYR A 249 3.68 22.96 3.54
C TYR A 249 3.31 23.33 4.98
N ALA A 250 2.39 24.27 5.13
CA ALA A 250 1.96 24.79 6.42
C ALA A 250 0.48 24.47 6.69
N PRO A 251 0.13 23.30 7.27
CA PRO A 251 -1.26 22.93 7.54
C PRO A 251 -1.97 23.91 8.49
N MET A 252 -1.24 24.52 9.43
CA MET A 252 -1.79 25.52 10.36
C MET A 252 -2.33 26.78 9.68
N ALA A 253 -1.88 27.10 8.46
CA ALA A 253 -2.43 28.22 7.68
C ALA A 253 -3.92 28.02 7.29
N PHE A 254 -4.45 26.81 7.46
CA PHE A 254 -5.82 26.41 7.12
C PHE A 254 -6.68 26.09 8.35
N LEU A 255 -6.15 26.25 9.59
CA LEU A 255 -6.83 25.80 10.82
C LEU A 255 -8.26 26.34 10.92
N ASP A 256 -8.46 27.63 10.65
CA ASP A 256 -9.75 28.31 10.77
C ASP A 256 -10.54 28.33 9.44
N THR A 257 -10.24 27.40 8.53
CA THR A 257 -10.89 27.30 7.22
C THR A 257 -11.65 26.00 7.06
N PRO A 258 -12.61 25.90 6.11
CA PRO A 258 -13.25 24.63 5.76
C PRO A 258 -12.27 23.54 5.28
N GLN A 259 -11.05 23.91 4.92
CA GLN A 259 -10.00 23.02 4.43
C GLN A 259 -9.12 22.44 5.56
N ALA A 260 -9.35 22.79 6.82
CA ALA A 260 -8.53 22.34 7.94
C ALA A 260 -8.30 20.82 7.95
N ALA A 261 -9.36 20.03 7.89
CA ALA A 261 -9.26 18.57 7.90
C ALA A 261 -8.42 18.03 6.74
N SER A 262 -8.58 18.55 5.52
CA SER A 262 -7.80 18.14 4.36
C SER A 262 -6.35 18.60 4.46
N ALA A 263 -6.09 19.76 5.05
CA ALA A 263 -4.75 20.27 5.26
C ALA A 263 -3.94 19.38 6.21
N PHE A 264 -4.51 18.99 7.35
CA PHE A 264 -3.85 18.09 8.30
C PHE A 264 -3.71 16.68 7.73
N SER A 265 -4.73 16.17 7.04
CA SER A 265 -4.65 14.86 6.36
C SER A 265 -3.53 14.85 5.31
N THR A 266 -3.35 15.92 4.55
CA THR A 266 -2.28 16.05 3.57
C THR A 266 -0.90 16.08 4.24
N TYR A 267 -0.74 16.80 5.34
CA TYR A 267 0.51 16.81 6.10
C TYR A 267 0.85 15.41 6.64
N ASN A 268 -0.13 14.71 7.20
CA ASN A 268 0.03 13.34 7.67
C ASN A 268 0.39 12.38 6.52
N ALA A 269 -0.17 12.59 5.33
CA ALA A 269 0.20 11.82 4.13
C ALA A 269 1.66 12.06 3.73
N VAL A 270 2.17 13.29 3.81
CA VAL A 270 3.60 13.60 3.58
C VAL A 270 4.48 12.82 4.58
N CYS A 271 4.13 12.88 5.87
CA CYS A 271 4.89 12.19 6.92
C CYS A 271 4.87 10.66 6.73
N SER A 272 3.70 10.09 6.46
CA SER A 272 3.55 8.64 6.20
C SER A 272 4.31 8.20 4.96
N ALA A 273 4.31 9.02 3.89
CA ALA A 273 5.06 8.74 2.67
C ALA A 273 6.59 8.79 2.93
N LEU A 274 7.08 9.71 3.74
CA LEU A 274 8.48 9.75 4.15
C LEU A 274 8.90 8.48 4.89
N LEU A 275 8.11 8.04 5.87
CA LEU A 275 8.36 6.79 6.60
C LEU A 275 8.35 5.59 5.65
N MET A 276 7.38 5.54 4.74
CA MET A 276 7.25 4.46 3.75
C MET A 276 8.45 4.39 2.81
N LEU A 277 8.84 5.52 2.18
CA LEU A 277 9.97 5.54 1.24
C LEU A 277 11.29 5.25 1.96
N THR A 278 11.46 5.73 3.20
CA THR A 278 12.65 5.42 4.00
C THR A 278 12.70 3.92 4.34
N ALA A 279 11.59 3.31 4.76
CA ALA A 279 11.52 1.88 4.99
C ALA A 279 11.84 1.06 3.73
N MET A 280 11.33 1.49 2.57
CA MET A 280 11.63 0.88 1.27
C MET A 280 13.11 1.00 0.88
N ARG A 281 13.76 2.12 1.19
CA ARG A 281 15.19 2.34 0.93
C ARG A 281 16.06 1.45 1.81
N GLU A 282 15.74 1.38 3.10
CA GLU A 282 16.51 0.62 4.08
C GLU A 282 16.36 -0.91 3.88
N ARG A 283 15.26 -1.36 3.31
CA ARG A 283 15.11 -2.77 2.95
C ARG A 283 15.82 -3.07 1.63
N ARG A 284 17.06 -3.52 1.76
CA ARG A 284 17.97 -3.86 0.64
C ARG A 284 17.83 -5.32 0.22
N GLU A 285 16.65 -5.69 -0.21
CA GLU A 285 16.29 -7.01 -0.75
C GLU A 285 15.05 -6.92 -1.63
N THR A 286 14.80 -7.97 -2.41
CA THR A 286 13.53 -8.21 -3.10
C THR A 286 12.77 -9.29 -2.36
N ARG A 287 11.49 -9.02 -1.94
CA ARG A 287 10.67 -9.97 -1.17
C ARG A 287 9.19 -9.62 -1.26
N GLY A 288 8.33 -10.60 -1.57
CA GLY A 288 6.87 -10.44 -1.59
C GLY A 288 6.42 -9.29 -2.49
N ALA A 289 5.79 -8.26 -1.92
CA ALA A 289 5.35 -7.07 -2.65
C ALA A 289 6.46 -6.01 -2.88
N HIS A 290 7.67 -6.25 -2.37
CA HIS A 290 8.79 -5.31 -2.47
C HIS A 290 9.80 -5.76 -3.52
N LEU A 291 9.86 -5.08 -4.65
CA LEU A 291 10.80 -5.35 -5.74
C LEU A 291 11.85 -4.24 -5.85
N ARG A 292 13.10 -4.59 -5.60
CA ARG A 292 14.28 -3.72 -5.72
C ARG A 292 15.12 -4.18 -6.92
N LEU A 293 15.23 -3.34 -7.94
CA LEU A 293 16.05 -3.66 -9.11
C LEU A 293 17.55 -3.67 -8.80
N ASP A 294 17.96 -2.87 -7.82
CA ASP A 294 19.34 -2.76 -7.32
C ASP A 294 19.70 -3.78 -6.23
N TYR A 295 18.70 -4.47 -5.67
CA TYR A 295 18.85 -5.56 -4.70
C TYR A 295 17.90 -6.71 -5.06
N PRO A 296 18.13 -7.44 -6.17
CA PRO A 296 17.18 -8.40 -6.70
C PRO A 296 17.03 -9.67 -5.85
N GLU A 297 18.02 -9.96 -5.00
CA GLU A 297 18.05 -11.15 -4.19
C GLU A 297 17.27 -11.00 -2.89
N LYS A 298 16.75 -12.13 -2.40
CA LYS A 298 16.13 -12.26 -1.09
C LYS A 298 17.22 -12.48 -0.04
N THR A 299 17.18 -11.71 1.03
CA THR A 299 18.18 -11.86 2.11
C THR A 299 17.82 -13.07 2.97
N ASP A 300 18.70 -14.06 3.03
CA ASP A 300 18.49 -15.25 3.85
C ASP A 300 18.69 -14.97 5.35
N GLY A 301 17.83 -15.56 6.15
CA GLY A 301 18.04 -15.92 7.54
C GLY A 301 17.56 -14.97 8.60
N ASN A 302 17.24 -13.70 8.34
CA ASN A 302 16.69 -12.84 9.39
C ASN A 302 15.60 -11.93 8.81
N MET A 303 14.34 -12.38 8.91
CA MET A 303 13.23 -11.46 8.75
C MET A 303 13.40 -10.32 9.77
N ARG A 304 13.57 -9.11 9.29
CA ARG A 304 13.78 -7.92 10.12
C ARG A 304 12.70 -6.91 9.84
N TYR A 305 12.23 -6.23 10.87
CA TYR A 305 11.42 -5.03 10.71
C TYR A 305 12.31 -3.83 10.50
N VAL A 306 11.90 -2.94 9.60
CA VAL A 306 12.38 -1.57 9.59
C VAL A 306 11.53 -0.80 10.59
N THR A 307 12.11 -0.38 11.71
CA THR A 307 11.42 0.35 12.77
C THR A 307 11.93 1.79 12.83
N PHE A 308 11.00 2.71 13.08
CA PHE A 308 11.31 4.11 13.34
C PHE A 308 11.00 4.39 14.81
N ARG A 309 11.95 4.98 15.51
CA ARG A 309 11.75 5.46 16.87
C ARG A 309 11.29 6.93 16.87
N PRO A 310 10.64 7.41 17.92
CA PRO A 310 10.28 8.82 18.05
C PRO A 310 11.47 9.77 17.88
N SER A 311 12.69 9.31 18.17
CA SER A 311 13.94 10.04 17.93
C SER A 311 14.29 10.23 16.44
N GLY A 312 13.57 9.60 15.51
CA GLY A 312 13.90 9.55 14.09
C GLY A 312 14.93 8.48 13.72
N GLU A 313 15.43 7.72 14.70
CA GLU A 313 16.35 6.61 14.47
C GLU A 313 15.66 5.49 13.68
N VAL A 314 16.34 5.01 12.64
CA VAL A 314 15.94 3.82 11.89
C VAL A 314 16.70 2.62 12.44
N ALA A 315 15.98 1.62 12.87
CA ALA A 315 16.55 0.38 13.40
C ALA A 315 16.01 -0.85 12.66
N PHE A 316 16.82 -1.90 12.63
CA PHE A 316 16.41 -3.20 12.15
C PHE A 316 16.24 -4.13 13.36
N GLY A 317 15.02 -4.56 13.61
CA GLY A 317 14.68 -5.48 14.70
C GLY A 317 14.32 -6.88 14.18
N PRO A 318 14.54 -7.94 14.97
CA PRO A 318 14.06 -9.27 14.65
C PRO A 318 12.52 -9.27 14.60
N VAL A 319 11.95 -10.16 13.79
CA VAL A 319 10.51 -10.46 13.87
C VAL A 319 10.27 -11.09 15.25
N ARG A 320 9.44 -10.46 16.06
CA ARG A 320 9.06 -10.93 17.39
C ARG A 320 7.90 -11.90 17.31
#